data_8ed65bc29f7a827edebb3bbf8accfd0a
#
_entry.id   8ed65bc29f7a827edebb3bbf8accfd0a
#
_cell.length_a   1.000
_cell.length_b   1.000
_cell.length_c   1.000
_cell.angle_alpha   90.00
_cell.angle_beta   90.00
_cell.angle_gamma   90.00
#
_symmetry.space_group_name_H-M   'P 1'
#
loop_
_entity.id
_entity.type
_entity.pdbx_description
1 polymer ?
#
loop_
_entity_poly.entity_id
_entity_poly.type
_entity_poly.pdbx_seq_one_letter_code
_entity_poly.pdbx_strand_id
1 'polypeptide(L)'
;VNTMFVSYYSDIPPCTFYKDSAFKLKNTIEKLGGKIYIEELPNLGSYALNCLRKPKFISDCLQKFNEPIIWIDADSIVNILPMEMDNIDEDIACVIKSNGCPESALIYFNNTQKSKQFINTWIDGCSINKPELDHPVLKELWYTPPNETRKNFSDSTCSIRPDSKVTIIMSKTLGKKEHTQLVINRRKNEGKII
;
A
#
# COMPACT_ATOMS: atom_id res chain seq x y z
N VAL A 1 -18.39 2.44 -2.68
CA VAL A 1 -17.50 2.70 -1.52
C VAL A 1 -17.37 4.20 -1.36
N ASN A 2 -17.76 4.70 -0.20
CA ASN A 2 -17.64 6.12 0.14
C ASN A 2 -16.28 6.48 0.70
N THR A 3 -15.61 5.49 1.32
CA THR A 3 -14.28 5.64 1.91
C THR A 3 -13.25 6.01 0.82
N MET A 4 -12.39 7.00 1.14
CA MET A 4 -11.35 7.49 0.24
C MET A 4 -10.22 6.47 0.09
N PHE A 5 -9.91 6.08 -1.14
CA PHE A 5 -8.66 5.38 -1.43
C PHE A 5 -7.50 6.35 -1.44
N VAL A 6 -6.35 5.92 -0.92
CA VAL A 6 -5.12 6.73 -0.94
C VAL A 6 -3.95 5.89 -1.44
N SER A 7 -3.07 6.51 -2.22
CA SER A 7 -1.88 5.89 -2.77
C SER A 7 -0.80 6.92 -3.07
N TYR A 8 0.42 6.48 -3.27
CA TYR A 8 1.48 7.29 -3.88
C TYR A 8 2.29 6.48 -4.87
N TYR A 9 2.99 7.17 -5.74
CA TYR A 9 4.01 6.56 -6.59
C TYR A 9 5.32 7.35 -6.57
N SER A 10 6.39 6.68 -6.99
CA SER A 10 7.73 7.24 -7.00
C SER A 10 8.54 6.55 -8.10
N ASP A 11 8.76 7.23 -9.21
CA ASP A 11 9.50 6.70 -10.35
C ASP A 11 10.94 7.19 -10.39
N ILE A 12 11.79 6.44 -11.10
CA ILE A 12 13.16 6.81 -11.42
C ILE A 12 13.23 7.04 -12.93
N PRO A 13 13.40 8.29 -13.40
CA PRO A 13 13.52 8.57 -14.83
C PRO A 13 14.61 7.71 -15.51
N PRO A 14 14.40 7.22 -16.73
CA PRO A 14 13.22 7.47 -17.60
C PRO A 14 12.02 6.51 -17.36
N CYS A 15 12.04 5.68 -16.31
CA CYS A 15 10.96 4.75 -16.03
C CYS A 15 9.72 5.49 -15.52
N THR A 16 8.55 5.17 -16.07
CA THR A 16 7.24 5.71 -15.67
C THR A 16 6.29 4.62 -15.18
N PHE A 17 6.81 3.45 -14.83
CA PHE A 17 5.99 2.28 -14.49
C PHE A 17 4.98 2.54 -13.38
N TYR A 18 5.40 3.13 -12.26
CA TYR A 18 4.49 3.39 -11.13
C TYR A 18 3.55 4.54 -11.42
N LYS A 19 3.99 5.57 -12.16
CA LYS A 19 3.15 6.65 -12.66
C LYS A 19 2.02 6.10 -13.53
N ASP A 20 2.36 5.31 -14.54
CA ASP A 20 1.39 4.75 -15.48
C ASP A 20 0.42 3.79 -14.77
N SER A 21 0.91 3.01 -13.81
CA SER A 21 0.09 2.13 -12.97
C SER A 21 -0.87 2.93 -12.08
N ALA A 22 -0.39 3.99 -11.43
CA ALA A 22 -1.18 4.88 -10.59
C ALA A 22 -2.31 5.56 -11.38
N PHE A 23 -2.03 6.02 -12.62
CA PHE A 23 -3.06 6.58 -13.49
C PHE A 23 -4.12 5.55 -13.88
N LYS A 24 -3.72 4.31 -14.20
CA LYS A 24 -4.67 3.22 -14.47
C LYS A 24 -5.51 2.90 -13.25
N LEU A 25 -4.90 2.80 -12.08
CA LEU A 25 -5.59 2.59 -10.82
C LEU A 25 -6.62 3.69 -10.57
N LYS A 26 -6.22 4.96 -10.69
CA LYS A 26 -7.10 6.11 -10.53
C LYS A 26 -8.31 6.03 -11.44
N ASN A 27 -8.07 5.89 -12.74
CA ASN A 27 -9.14 5.81 -13.73
C ASN A 27 -10.10 4.65 -13.45
N THR A 28 -9.58 3.52 -13.00
CA THR A 28 -10.41 2.35 -12.69
C THR A 28 -11.28 2.59 -11.46
N ILE A 29 -10.73 3.10 -10.36
CA ILE A 29 -11.50 3.39 -9.13
C ILE A 29 -12.56 4.44 -9.40
N GLU A 30 -12.23 5.54 -10.10
CA GLU A 30 -13.18 6.60 -10.46
C GLU A 30 -14.30 6.08 -11.38
N LYS A 31 -13.97 5.25 -12.37
CA LYS A 31 -14.96 4.58 -13.26
C LYS A 31 -15.93 3.68 -12.50
N LEU A 32 -15.45 3.04 -11.43
CA LEU A 32 -16.27 2.21 -10.55
C LEU A 32 -17.07 3.02 -9.51
N GLY A 33 -16.97 4.37 -9.53
CA GLY A 33 -17.69 5.26 -8.62
C GLY A 33 -17.00 5.45 -7.26
N GLY A 34 -15.74 5.05 -7.11
CA GLY A 34 -14.93 5.29 -5.91
C GLY A 34 -14.20 6.63 -5.96
N LYS A 35 -13.67 7.04 -4.81
CA LYS A 35 -12.83 8.24 -4.66
C LYS A 35 -11.40 7.81 -4.40
N ILE A 36 -10.42 8.45 -5.03
CA ILE A 36 -9.00 8.15 -4.80
C ILE A 36 -8.14 9.41 -4.84
N TYR A 37 -7.23 9.50 -3.87
CA TYR A 37 -6.15 10.48 -3.84
C TYR A 37 -4.82 9.77 -4.11
N ILE A 38 -4.09 10.22 -5.13
CA ILE A 38 -2.75 9.70 -5.45
C ILE A 38 -1.77 10.87 -5.52
N GLU A 39 -0.61 10.69 -4.91
CA GLU A 39 0.45 11.70 -4.88
C GLU A 39 1.73 11.17 -5.52
N GLU A 40 2.40 12.02 -6.32
CA GLU A 40 3.76 11.76 -6.77
C GLU A 40 4.74 12.20 -5.68
N LEU A 41 5.54 11.27 -5.18
CA LEU A 41 6.53 11.56 -4.15
C LEU A 41 7.95 11.47 -4.74
N PRO A 42 8.89 12.34 -4.30
CA PRO A 42 10.29 12.26 -4.72
C PRO A 42 10.87 10.88 -4.46
N ASN A 43 11.62 10.34 -5.42
CA ASN A 43 12.27 9.06 -5.27
C ASN A 43 13.43 9.14 -4.29
N LEU A 44 13.47 8.26 -3.28
CA LEU A 44 14.50 8.22 -2.24
C LEU A 44 15.74 7.39 -2.63
N GLY A 45 15.86 7.01 -3.91
CA GLY A 45 17.03 6.31 -4.43
C GLY A 45 16.99 4.78 -4.28
N SER A 46 16.02 4.21 -3.57
CA SER A 46 15.81 2.76 -3.52
C SER A 46 14.36 2.39 -3.35
N TYR A 47 13.99 1.19 -3.85
CA TYR A 47 12.67 0.60 -3.67
C TYR A 47 12.31 0.48 -2.18
N ALA A 48 13.25 -0.02 -1.38
CA ALA A 48 13.06 -0.18 0.06
C ALA A 48 12.71 1.14 0.76
N LEU A 49 13.50 2.19 0.54
CA LEU A 49 13.24 3.50 1.14
C LEU A 49 11.89 4.09 0.70
N ASN A 50 11.52 3.87 -0.57
CA ASN A 50 10.20 4.30 -1.03
C ASN A 50 9.06 3.53 -0.33
N CYS A 51 9.22 2.22 -0.08
CA CYS A 51 8.23 1.43 0.66
C CYS A 51 8.12 1.84 2.13
N LEU A 52 9.25 2.12 2.79
CA LEU A 52 9.30 2.46 4.22
C LEU A 52 8.57 3.77 4.58
N ARG A 53 8.28 4.62 3.61
CA ARG A 53 7.51 5.87 3.81
C ARG A 53 6.00 5.68 3.81
N LYS A 54 5.51 4.47 3.45
CA LYS A 54 4.08 4.14 3.39
C LYS A 54 3.31 4.51 4.66
N PRO A 55 3.70 4.09 5.87
CA PRO A 55 2.93 4.41 7.06
C PRO A 55 2.89 5.92 7.35
N LYS A 56 3.96 6.66 7.07
CA LYS A 56 3.96 8.12 7.20
C LYS A 56 2.98 8.78 6.24
N PHE A 57 2.95 8.36 4.98
CA PHE A 57 1.99 8.85 3.99
C PHE A 57 0.53 8.57 4.40
N ILE A 58 0.26 7.37 4.91
CA ILE A 58 -1.06 6.99 5.44
C ILE A 58 -1.46 7.90 6.60
N SER A 59 -0.55 8.16 7.54
CA SER A 59 -0.76 9.10 8.65
C SER A 59 -1.12 10.50 8.16
N ASP A 60 -0.38 11.01 7.18
CA ASP A 60 -0.60 12.33 6.58
C ASP A 60 -1.96 12.42 5.87
N CYS A 61 -2.37 11.35 5.19
CA CYS A 61 -3.70 11.27 4.56
C CYS A 61 -4.82 11.27 5.60
N LEU A 62 -4.72 10.49 6.69
CA LEU A 62 -5.71 10.51 7.77
C LEU A 62 -5.84 11.90 8.40
N GLN A 63 -4.74 12.61 8.57
CA GLN A 63 -4.76 13.97 9.08
C GLN A 63 -5.37 14.95 8.07
N LYS A 64 -5.01 14.81 6.79
CA LYS A 64 -5.46 15.71 5.70
C LYS A 64 -6.95 15.61 5.45
N PHE A 65 -7.49 14.40 5.35
CA PHE A 65 -8.89 14.18 5.01
C PHE A 65 -9.81 14.14 6.23
N ASN A 66 -9.25 13.83 7.40
CA ASN A 66 -10.00 13.71 8.66
C ASN A 66 -11.18 12.72 8.56
N GLU A 67 -11.05 11.67 7.75
CA GLU A 67 -12.03 10.62 7.51
C GLU A 67 -11.33 9.26 7.38
N PRO A 68 -12.06 8.13 7.47
CA PRO A 68 -11.50 6.81 7.18
C PRO A 68 -10.90 6.74 5.78
N ILE A 69 -9.83 5.97 5.61
CA ILE A 69 -9.14 5.77 4.33
C ILE A 69 -8.85 4.30 4.03
N ILE A 70 -8.72 3.98 2.76
CA ILE A 70 -8.22 2.70 2.30
C ILE A 70 -6.90 2.93 1.59
N TRP A 71 -5.80 2.45 2.18
CA TRP A 71 -4.52 2.38 1.47
C TRP A 71 -4.58 1.33 0.38
N ILE A 72 -4.06 1.65 -0.80
CA ILE A 72 -3.88 0.71 -1.90
C ILE A 72 -2.54 0.97 -2.60
N ASP A 73 -1.75 -0.09 -2.89
CA ASP A 73 -0.51 0.06 -3.65
C ASP A 73 -0.79 0.54 -5.07
N ALA A 74 0.02 1.47 -5.58
CA ALA A 74 -0.20 2.14 -6.87
C ALA A 74 -0.19 1.21 -8.10
N ASP A 75 0.43 0.03 -7.99
CA ASP A 75 0.48 -0.99 -9.03
C ASP A 75 -0.62 -2.07 -8.89
N SER A 76 -1.64 -1.80 -8.09
CA SER A 76 -2.81 -2.66 -7.95
C SER A 76 -3.79 -2.52 -9.13
N ILE A 77 -4.53 -3.59 -9.41
CA ILE A 77 -5.65 -3.60 -10.36
C ILE A 77 -6.93 -3.85 -9.56
N VAL A 78 -7.91 -2.97 -9.73
CA VAL A 78 -9.21 -3.08 -9.06
C VAL A 78 -10.25 -3.55 -10.08
N ASN A 79 -10.83 -4.72 -9.86
CA ASN A 79 -11.92 -5.25 -10.68
C ASN A 79 -13.28 -4.81 -10.16
N ILE A 80 -13.44 -4.84 -8.84
CA ILE A 80 -14.67 -4.48 -8.13
C ILE A 80 -14.23 -3.69 -6.89
N LEU A 81 -14.98 -2.67 -6.49
CA LEU A 81 -14.68 -1.96 -5.25
C LEU A 81 -14.94 -2.86 -4.03
N PRO A 82 -14.06 -2.87 -3.02
CA PRO A 82 -14.20 -3.71 -1.83
C PRO A 82 -15.29 -3.13 -0.89
N MET A 83 -16.55 -3.40 -1.21
CA MET A 83 -17.70 -2.87 -0.45
C MET A 83 -17.67 -3.27 1.02
N GLU A 84 -17.08 -4.43 1.33
CA GLU A 84 -16.88 -4.94 2.68
C GLU A 84 -15.90 -4.10 3.52
N MET A 85 -15.10 -3.24 2.87
CA MET A 85 -14.18 -2.29 3.53
C MET A 85 -14.80 -0.90 3.71
N ASP A 86 -16.06 -0.71 3.33
CA ASP A 86 -16.73 0.58 3.47
C ASP A 86 -17.50 0.64 4.80
N ASN A 87 -17.34 1.74 5.54
CA ASN A 87 -18.07 2.01 6.78
C ASN A 87 -17.99 0.88 7.83
N ILE A 88 -16.78 0.33 8.03
CA ILE A 88 -16.55 -0.66 9.09
C ILE A 88 -16.25 0.03 10.42
N ASP A 89 -16.71 -0.57 11.52
CA ASP A 89 -16.58 -0.03 12.87
C ASP A 89 -15.19 -0.24 13.47
N GLU A 90 -14.46 -1.23 12.96
CA GLU A 90 -13.13 -1.55 13.44
C GLU A 90 -12.13 -0.43 13.15
N ASP A 91 -11.11 -0.32 14.00
CA ASP A 91 -10.05 0.68 13.85
C ASP A 91 -9.20 0.43 12.60
N ILE A 92 -8.91 -0.85 12.32
CA ILE A 92 -8.07 -1.25 11.18
C ILE A 92 -8.63 -2.53 10.55
N ALA A 93 -8.54 -2.64 9.23
CA ALA A 93 -8.84 -3.89 8.56
C ALA A 93 -7.81 -4.21 7.47
N CYS A 94 -7.46 -5.48 7.37
CA CYS A 94 -6.45 -5.98 6.44
C CYS A 94 -6.85 -7.34 5.88
N VAL A 95 -6.41 -7.62 4.66
CA VAL A 95 -6.51 -8.96 4.10
C VAL A 95 -5.45 -9.86 4.71
N ILE A 96 -5.86 -10.99 5.25
CA ILE A 96 -4.92 -12.00 5.75
C ILE A 96 -4.82 -13.12 4.72
N LYS A 97 -3.61 -13.31 4.21
CA LYS A 97 -3.30 -14.37 3.24
C LYS A 97 -3.44 -15.75 3.87
N SER A 98 -3.58 -16.78 3.03
CA SER A 98 -3.64 -18.19 3.46
C SER A 98 -2.44 -18.65 4.31
N ASN A 99 -1.28 -18.00 4.14
CA ASN A 99 -0.09 -18.25 4.98
C ASN A 99 -0.06 -17.43 6.28
N GLY A 100 -1.15 -16.78 6.63
CA GLY A 100 -1.26 -15.96 7.83
C GLY A 100 -0.65 -14.56 7.72
N CYS A 101 -0.06 -14.14 6.60
CA CYS A 101 0.56 -12.81 6.49
C CYS A 101 -0.47 -11.71 6.14
N PRO A 102 -0.47 -10.57 6.85
CA PRO A 102 -1.25 -9.40 6.45
C PRO A 102 -0.76 -8.87 5.10
N GLU A 103 -1.69 -8.45 4.23
CA GLU A 103 -1.37 -7.86 2.93
C GLU A 103 -1.19 -6.35 3.06
N SER A 104 0.05 -5.88 2.99
CA SER A 104 0.36 -4.45 3.13
C SER A 104 -0.09 -3.58 1.95
N ALA A 105 -0.59 -4.19 0.90
CA ALA A 105 -0.99 -3.47 -0.30
C ALA A 105 -2.46 -3.04 -0.31
N LEU A 106 -3.25 -3.51 0.66
CA LEU A 106 -4.64 -3.10 0.85
C LEU A 106 -4.97 -3.11 2.33
N ILE A 107 -5.13 -1.92 2.92
CA ILE A 107 -5.39 -1.77 4.35
C ILE A 107 -6.39 -0.63 4.55
N TYR A 108 -7.45 -0.89 5.31
CA TYR A 108 -8.37 0.13 5.80
C TYR A 108 -7.88 0.67 7.15
N PHE A 109 -7.98 1.98 7.32
CA PHE A 109 -7.76 2.68 8.58
C PHE A 109 -8.96 3.58 8.88
N ASN A 110 -9.58 3.36 10.02
CA ASN A 110 -10.56 4.28 10.57
C ASN A 110 -9.85 5.53 11.13
N ASN A 111 -10.53 6.67 11.18
CA ASN A 111 -9.94 7.91 11.71
C ASN A 111 -10.05 7.97 13.25
N THR A 112 -9.62 6.92 13.94
CA THR A 112 -9.63 6.83 15.40
C THR A 112 -8.26 7.10 16.00
N GLN A 113 -8.23 7.42 17.29
CA GLN A 113 -6.96 7.59 18.02
C GLN A 113 -6.14 6.29 18.03
N LYS A 114 -6.80 5.14 18.10
CA LYS A 114 -6.15 3.83 18.12
C LYS A 114 -5.50 3.49 16.77
N SER A 115 -6.18 3.78 15.65
CA SER A 115 -5.58 3.67 14.31
C SER A 115 -4.33 4.54 14.18
N LYS A 116 -4.39 5.78 14.66
CA LYS A 116 -3.26 6.71 14.64
C LYS A 116 -2.09 6.20 15.50
N GLN A 117 -2.36 5.62 16.66
CA GLN A 117 -1.33 5.00 17.49
C GLN A 117 -0.66 3.82 16.80
N PHE A 118 -1.44 2.93 16.19
CA PHE A 118 -0.92 1.81 15.41
C PHE A 118 -0.01 2.29 14.27
N ILE A 119 -0.45 3.28 13.50
CA ILE A 119 0.34 3.83 12.39
C ILE A 119 1.63 4.47 12.91
N ASN A 120 1.61 5.19 14.03
CA ASN A 120 2.81 5.76 14.63
C ASN A 120 3.80 4.67 15.04
N THR A 121 3.34 3.57 15.65
CA THR A 121 4.20 2.43 15.97
C THR A 121 4.79 1.79 14.69
N TRP A 122 4.02 1.75 13.60
CA TRP A 122 4.52 1.28 12.31
C TRP A 122 5.58 2.21 11.71
N ILE A 123 5.38 3.54 11.81
CA ILE A 123 6.39 4.54 11.42
C ILE A 123 7.68 4.34 12.22
N ASP A 124 7.58 4.20 13.53
CA ASP A 124 8.73 4.01 14.41
C ASP A 124 9.49 2.73 14.08
N GLY A 125 8.79 1.62 13.86
CA GLY A 125 9.37 0.35 13.44
C GLY A 125 10.10 0.44 12.10
N CYS A 126 9.55 1.17 11.14
CA CYS A 126 10.19 1.43 9.84
C CYS A 126 11.43 2.34 9.96
N SER A 127 11.46 3.24 10.94
CA SER A 127 12.53 4.22 11.12
C SER A 127 13.70 3.68 11.94
N ILE A 128 13.42 3.00 13.05
CA ILE A 128 14.40 2.52 14.02
C ILE A 128 15.17 1.33 13.49
N ASN A 129 14.46 0.32 13.01
CA ASN A 129 15.05 -0.94 12.58
C ASN A 129 15.59 -0.90 11.16
N LYS A 130 15.27 0.17 10.39
CA LYS A 130 15.59 0.29 8.95
C LYS A 130 15.41 -1.05 8.20
N PRO A 131 14.23 -1.71 8.34
CA PRO A 131 14.00 -2.98 7.69
C PRO A 131 14.10 -2.81 6.18
N GLU A 132 14.27 -3.92 5.47
CA GLU A 132 14.30 -3.87 4.00
C GLU A 132 12.99 -3.37 3.39
N LEU A 133 11.85 -3.61 4.07
CA LEU A 133 10.50 -3.23 3.62
C LEU A 133 9.60 -2.91 4.82
N ASP A 134 8.49 -2.20 4.57
CA ASP A 134 7.43 -1.90 5.54
C ASP A 134 6.63 -3.12 6.00
N HIS A 135 6.49 -4.12 5.13
CA HIS A 135 5.67 -5.31 5.35
C HIS A 135 6.11 -6.19 6.54
N PRO A 136 7.40 -6.49 6.80
CA PRO A 136 7.81 -7.23 7.99
C PRO A 136 7.38 -6.56 9.30
N VAL A 137 7.49 -5.23 9.36
CA VAL A 137 7.07 -4.45 10.53
C VAL A 137 5.55 -4.53 10.72
N LEU A 138 4.78 -4.37 9.63
CA LEU A 138 3.32 -4.54 9.68
C LEU A 138 2.94 -5.93 10.19
N LYS A 139 3.62 -6.98 9.72
CA LYS A 139 3.37 -8.36 10.15
C LYS A 139 3.60 -8.54 11.64
N GLU A 140 4.70 -8.03 12.17
CA GLU A 140 5.01 -8.10 13.60
C GLU A 140 3.94 -7.38 14.42
N LEU A 141 3.60 -6.15 14.04
CA LEU A 141 2.56 -5.37 14.71
C LEU A 141 1.20 -6.05 14.66
N TRP A 142 0.85 -6.69 13.53
CA TRP A 142 -0.44 -7.35 13.38
C TRP A 142 -0.66 -8.49 14.37
N TYR A 143 0.40 -9.15 14.79
CA TYR A 143 0.34 -10.27 15.76
C TYR A 143 0.70 -9.89 17.19
N THR A 144 1.10 -8.64 17.42
CA THR A 144 1.23 -8.10 18.78
C THR A 144 -0.17 -7.88 19.37
N PRO A 145 -0.41 -8.17 20.66
CA PRO A 145 -1.71 -7.93 21.28
C PRO A 145 -2.22 -6.52 21.02
N PRO A 146 -3.42 -6.38 20.43
CA PRO A 146 -3.89 -5.09 19.96
C PRO A 146 -4.45 -4.19 21.06
N ASN A 147 -4.22 -2.91 20.95
CA ASN A 147 -5.00 -1.87 21.64
C ASN A 147 -6.19 -1.40 20.80
N GLU A 148 -6.16 -1.65 19.48
CA GLU A 148 -7.17 -1.34 18.50
C GLU A 148 -8.03 -2.55 18.13
N THR A 149 -9.22 -2.30 17.58
CA THR A 149 -10.06 -3.34 16.99
C THR A 149 -9.62 -3.64 15.57
N ARG A 150 -9.49 -4.92 15.22
CA ARG A 150 -9.00 -5.37 13.91
C ARG A 150 -9.98 -6.30 13.22
N LYS A 151 -10.13 -6.10 11.92
CA LYS A 151 -10.92 -6.98 11.04
C LYS A 151 -10.04 -7.66 10.02
N ASN A 152 -10.19 -8.96 9.91
CA ASN A 152 -9.49 -9.77 8.92
C ASN A 152 -10.42 -10.06 7.74
N PHE A 153 -9.98 -9.73 6.54
CA PHE A 153 -10.62 -10.16 5.30
C PHE A 153 -9.89 -11.37 4.73
N SER A 154 -10.61 -12.17 3.95
CA SER A 154 -10.04 -13.34 3.27
C SER A 154 -9.34 -12.96 1.96
N ASP A 155 -8.61 -13.92 1.39
CA ASP A 155 -7.98 -13.81 0.06
C ASP A 155 -8.98 -13.50 -1.08
N SER A 156 -10.31 -13.64 -0.85
CA SER A 156 -11.33 -13.26 -1.84
C SER A 156 -11.40 -11.76 -2.08
N THR A 157 -10.98 -10.93 -1.12
CA THR A 157 -10.95 -9.47 -1.25
C THR A 157 -9.71 -9.01 -2.01
N CYS A 158 -8.58 -9.72 -1.88
CA CYS A 158 -7.33 -9.34 -2.55
C CYS A 158 -6.53 -10.57 -2.97
N SER A 159 -6.02 -10.59 -4.19
CA SER A 159 -5.14 -11.64 -4.70
C SER A 159 -4.00 -11.06 -5.52
N ILE A 160 -2.90 -11.80 -5.54
CA ILE A 160 -1.71 -11.49 -6.37
C ILE A 160 -1.74 -12.20 -7.73
N ARG A 161 -2.80 -12.95 -8.04
CA ARG A 161 -2.93 -13.70 -9.30
C ARG A 161 -3.78 -12.92 -10.29
N PRO A 162 -3.28 -12.62 -11.50
CA PRO A 162 -3.99 -11.80 -12.49
C PRO A 162 -5.26 -12.46 -13.07
N ASP A 163 -5.40 -13.76 -12.93
CA ASP A 163 -6.53 -14.57 -13.42
C ASP A 163 -7.63 -14.82 -12.37
N SER A 164 -7.44 -14.30 -11.16
CA SER A 164 -8.40 -14.49 -10.09
C SER A 164 -9.63 -13.60 -10.25
N LYS A 165 -10.80 -14.10 -9.85
CA LYS A 165 -12.06 -13.34 -9.82
C LYS A 165 -12.20 -12.45 -8.58
N VAL A 166 -11.11 -12.12 -7.95
CA VAL A 166 -11.10 -11.30 -6.73
C VAL A 166 -11.27 -9.83 -7.03
N THR A 167 -11.66 -9.11 -6.01
CA THR A 167 -11.95 -7.68 -6.03
C THR A 167 -10.72 -6.87 -6.45
N ILE A 168 -9.56 -7.15 -5.88
CA ILE A 168 -8.31 -6.44 -6.14
C ILE A 168 -7.20 -7.41 -6.49
N ILE A 169 -6.51 -7.13 -7.58
CA ILE A 169 -5.35 -7.90 -8.02
C ILE A 169 -4.09 -7.07 -7.81
N MET A 170 -3.13 -7.66 -7.13
CA MET A 170 -1.82 -7.05 -6.93
C MET A 170 -0.92 -7.37 -8.12
N SER A 171 -0.45 -6.35 -8.82
CA SER A 171 0.48 -6.51 -9.94
C SER A 171 1.88 -6.85 -9.43
N LYS A 172 2.25 -8.12 -9.43
CA LYS A 172 3.63 -8.50 -9.04
C LYS A 172 4.63 -8.62 -10.19
N THR A 173 4.25 -8.58 -11.48
CA THR A 173 5.10 -9.28 -12.44
C THR A 173 5.47 -8.58 -13.74
N LEU A 174 4.65 -7.73 -14.29
CA LEU A 174 4.92 -7.15 -15.62
C LEU A 174 5.56 -5.80 -15.47
N GLY A 175 6.38 -5.23 -15.39
CA GLY A 175 6.98 -3.90 -15.20
C GLY A 175 7.90 -3.82 -13.99
N LYS A 176 7.64 -4.55 -12.90
CA LYS A 176 8.58 -4.60 -11.76
C LYS A 176 9.95 -5.17 -12.15
N LYS A 177 10.01 -6.15 -13.04
CA LYS A 177 11.30 -6.68 -13.54
C LYS A 177 12.07 -5.64 -14.34
N GLU A 178 11.40 -4.93 -15.23
CA GLU A 178 12.01 -3.86 -16.02
C GLU A 178 12.46 -2.70 -15.15
N HIS A 179 11.60 -2.26 -14.23
CA HIS A 179 11.96 -1.22 -13.25
C HIS A 179 13.14 -1.64 -12.38
N THR A 180 13.12 -2.87 -11.85
CA THR A 180 14.23 -3.41 -11.05
C THR A 180 15.52 -3.47 -11.86
N GLN A 181 15.44 -3.90 -13.13
CA GLN A 181 16.60 -3.96 -14.01
C GLN A 181 17.16 -2.57 -14.32
N LEU A 182 16.30 -1.56 -14.54
CA LEU A 182 16.71 -0.17 -14.72
C LEU A 182 17.41 0.40 -13.48
N VAL A 183 16.88 0.11 -12.29
CA VAL A 183 17.51 0.50 -11.01
C VAL A 183 18.88 -0.15 -10.86
N ILE A 184 18.99 -1.45 -11.16
CA ILE A 184 20.26 -2.18 -11.12
C ILE A 184 21.27 -1.60 -12.12
N ASN A 185 20.85 -1.35 -13.36
CA ASN A 185 21.70 -0.80 -14.40
C ASN A 185 22.19 0.62 -14.04
N ARG A 186 21.32 1.45 -13.49
CA ARG A 186 21.70 2.78 -13.01
C ARG A 186 22.73 2.70 -11.89
N ARG A 187 22.52 1.83 -10.88
CA ARG A 187 23.48 1.64 -9.78
C ARG A 187 24.83 1.13 -10.25
N LYS A 188 24.86 0.23 -11.26
CA LYS A 188 26.11 -0.22 -11.89
C LYS A 188 26.82 0.94 -12.58
N ASN A 189 26.08 1.76 -13.35
CA ASN A 189 26.65 2.94 -14.04
C ASN A 189 27.15 4.02 -13.08
N GLU A 190 26.56 4.10 -11.88
CA GLU A 190 26.99 5.00 -10.80
C GLU A 190 28.12 4.40 -9.93
N GLY A 191 28.63 3.20 -10.26
CA GLY A 191 29.70 2.52 -9.49
C GLY A 191 29.29 2.08 -8.09
N LYS A 192 27.98 2.00 -7.81
CA LYS A 192 27.43 1.63 -6.49
C LYS A 192 27.17 0.14 -6.30
N ILE A 193 27.34 -0.65 -7.36
CA ILE A 193 27.25 -2.11 -7.34
C ILE A 193 28.30 -2.62 -8.33
N ILE A 194 29.14 -3.57 -7.91
CA ILE A 194 30.07 -4.31 -8.75
C ILE A 194 29.34 -5.48 -9.42
#